data_7d6183f4d5bbecb2831f9051a73b30c2
#
_entry.id   7d6183f4d5bbecb2831f9051a73b30c2
#
_cell.length_a   1.000
_cell.length_b   1.000
_cell.length_c   1.000
_cell.angle_alpha   90.00
_cell.angle_beta   90.00
_cell.angle_gamma   90.00
#
_symmetry.space_group_name_H-M   'P 1'
#
loop_
_entity.id
_entity.type
_entity.pdbx_description
1 polymer ?
#
loop_
_entity_poly.entity_id
_entity_poly.type
_entity_poly.pdbx_seq_one_letter_code
_entity_poly.pdbx_strand_id
1 'polypeptide(L)'
;MSLNVLLVASEAVPLAKTGGLGDMVSAYAVALRETGVDAAILMPAYPNALQMIEGLQKVASVTGLPGGDGALYRGRMPDTGVPVILLRMDHLYAREGLYQDAKGRDYEDNAIRFASLSAAAVKIAQGVRGFKKPDIVHAHDWHSGLTPLLMKQAGVHAKSVFTIHNLAFQGNYSLSLGAALGVPAKWLVPALTEPASIEFYGALSLMKAGIVHADHVATVSETYAREILTPRFGHLMEGVLQSCAGKLSGIINGIDLDTWNPKTDPQIARHYCFDDMRGKHACKRELQQMFGLPVDPFAPVMALGSRMTSQKMADVAVEAIPALLEHYPRLQIAVLGKGEAHIEAAFQRLAQTWPDRVGVYIGYDERRAHVLHAGADILLHGSRFEPCGLTQIYAMRYGTLPVASRVGGLADTIVDAAGTAEAAGHQTGFQASPLGGFEGATSSRPATGFLFDGDGVEDMIAAAARAIDAFMRPQQWRTLQRNAMARDYGWNHAVAKYVELYAGLTDARPAKAPLRARRVPVKVRAVPVMAVSEAERRQAEQAQFVARSA
;
A
#
# COMPACT_ATOMS: atom_id res chain seq x y z
N MET A 1 1.47 14.48 28.51
CA MET A 1 1.79 13.02 28.51
C MET A 1 2.02 12.61 27.06
N SER A 2 2.92 11.69 26.79
CA SER A 2 3.12 11.15 25.44
C SER A 2 1.92 10.27 25.08
N LEU A 3 1.36 10.43 23.89
CA LEU A 3 0.27 9.61 23.37
C LEU A 3 0.77 8.17 23.16
N ASN A 4 0.03 7.18 23.64
CA ASN A 4 0.35 5.75 23.46
C ASN A 4 -0.52 5.17 22.34
N VAL A 5 0.11 4.63 21.29
CA VAL A 5 -0.57 4.08 20.12
C VAL A 5 -0.22 2.61 19.93
N LEU A 6 -1.22 1.75 19.85
CA LEU A 6 -1.07 0.35 19.48
C LEU A 6 -1.48 0.17 18.02
N LEU A 7 -0.51 -0.10 17.14
CA LEU A 7 -0.75 -0.47 15.74
C LEU A 7 -1.02 -1.96 15.67
N VAL A 8 -2.16 -2.35 15.11
CA VAL A 8 -2.56 -3.77 14.98
C VAL A 8 -2.52 -4.15 13.51
N ALA A 9 -1.59 -5.01 13.13
CA ALA A 9 -1.38 -5.39 11.74
C ALA A 9 -0.97 -6.86 11.60
N SER A 10 -1.23 -7.42 10.42
CA SER A 10 -0.78 -8.79 10.06
C SER A 10 0.66 -8.82 9.57
N GLU A 11 1.21 -7.69 9.17
CA GLU A 11 2.54 -7.56 8.57
C GLU A 11 3.32 -6.39 9.16
N ALA A 12 4.63 -6.56 9.27
CA ALA A 12 5.59 -5.49 9.54
C ALA A 12 7.00 -5.93 9.08
N VAL A 13 7.64 -5.13 8.22
CA VAL A 13 9.01 -5.41 7.72
C VAL A 13 10.04 -5.13 8.82
N PRO A 14 11.07 -5.97 9.00
CA PRO A 14 11.42 -7.17 8.23
C PRO A 14 10.79 -8.46 8.75
N LEU A 15 9.92 -8.42 9.75
CA LEU A 15 9.40 -9.60 10.45
C LEU A 15 8.44 -10.44 9.59
N ALA A 16 7.58 -9.78 8.81
CA ALA A 16 6.63 -10.42 7.91
C ALA A 16 6.22 -9.46 6.80
N LYS A 17 6.14 -9.94 5.55
CA LYS A 17 5.75 -9.16 4.38
C LYS A 17 5.16 -10.02 3.28
N THR A 18 4.02 -9.57 2.73
CA THR A 18 3.48 -10.05 1.44
C THR A 18 3.26 -8.91 0.46
N GLY A 19 3.02 -7.70 0.98
CA GLY A 19 2.70 -6.52 0.19
C GLY A 19 3.18 -5.21 0.82
N GLY A 20 2.59 -4.09 0.40
CA GLY A 20 2.94 -2.76 0.89
C GLY A 20 2.52 -2.48 2.33
N LEU A 21 1.63 -3.31 2.92
CA LEU A 21 1.19 -3.14 4.30
C LEU A 21 2.36 -3.24 5.28
N GLY A 22 3.23 -4.24 5.10
CA GLY A 22 4.39 -4.43 5.97
C GLY A 22 5.36 -3.25 5.95
N ASP A 23 5.66 -2.72 4.75
CA ASP A 23 6.52 -1.54 4.59
C ASP A 23 5.90 -0.32 5.26
N MET A 24 4.60 -0.11 5.03
CA MET A 24 3.85 1.01 5.59
C MET A 24 3.84 0.97 7.12
N VAL A 25 3.45 -0.13 7.73
CA VAL A 25 3.30 -0.25 9.19
C VAL A 25 4.63 -0.01 9.90
N SER A 26 5.72 -0.57 9.38
CA SER A 26 7.05 -0.40 9.97
C SER A 26 7.55 1.04 9.87
N ALA A 27 7.50 1.64 8.67
CA ALA A 27 7.95 3.01 8.45
C ALA A 27 7.07 4.02 9.21
N TYR A 28 5.76 3.77 9.28
CA TYR A 28 4.82 4.58 10.03
C TYR A 28 5.09 4.54 11.54
N ALA A 29 5.36 3.36 12.10
CA ALA A 29 5.71 3.22 13.51
C ALA A 29 6.98 4.00 13.88
N VAL A 30 8.01 3.96 13.02
CA VAL A 30 9.22 4.77 13.16
C VAL A 30 8.88 6.25 13.17
N ALA A 31 8.16 6.72 12.16
CA ALA A 31 7.81 8.12 12.00
C ALA A 31 6.96 8.66 13.18
N LEU A 32 5.99 7.86 13.67
CA LEU A 32 5.23 8.21 14.88
C LEU A 32 6.16 8.41 16.09
N ARG A 33 7.12 7.51 16.30
CA ARG A 33 8.05 7.61 17.44
C ARG A 33 8.97 8.81 17.32
N GLU A 34 9.36 9.21 16.11
CA GLU A 34 10.14 10.42 15.87
C GLU A 34 9.37 11.70 16.26
N THR A 35 8.03 11.68 16.24
CA THR A 35 7.20 12.79 16.74
C THR A 35 6.96 12.76 18.26
N GLY A 36 7.52 11.78 18.98
CA GLY A 36 7.33 11.63 20.43
C GLY A 36 6.09 10.81 20.82
N VAL A 37 5.37 10.22 19.86
CA VAL A 37 4.30 9.25 20.13
C VAL A 37 4.92 7.91 20.56
N ASP A 38 4.42 7.30 21.64
CA ASP A 38 4.88 5.97 22.09
C ASP A 38 4.11 4.89 21.30
N ALA A 39 4.56 4.61 20.09
CA ALA A 39 3.94 3.63 19.21
C ALA A 39 4.58 2.24 19.38
N ALA A 40 3.73 1.19 19.42
CA ALA A 40 4.12 -0.21 19.40
C ALA A 40 3.28 -0.97 18.38
N ILE A 41 3.85 -2.02 17.78
CA ILE A 41 3.16 -2.87 16.80
C ILE A 41 2.72 -4.17 17.47
N LEU A 42 1.45 -4.56 17.32
CA LEU A 42 0.94 -5.89 17.65
C LEU A 42 0.74 -6.68 16.36
N MET A 43 1.37 -7.85 16.28
CA MET A 43 1.25 -8.74 15.12
C MET A 43 1.31 -10.21 15.54
N PRO A 44 0.93 -11.17 14.65
CA PRO A 44 1.10 -12.60 14.89
C PRO A 44 2.57 -12.99 15.02
N ALA A 45 2.84 -13.97 15.88
CA ALA A 45 4.17 -14.56 16.06
C ALA A 45 4.48 -15.59 14.96
N TYR A 46 4.66 -15.10 13.73
CA TYR A 46 5.10 -15.96 12.62
C TYR A 46 6.52 -16.50 12.86
N PRO A 47 6.89 -17.66 12.27
CA PRO A 47 8.23 -18.25 12.47
C PRO A 47 9.37 -17.28 12.22
N ASN A 48 9.32 -16.54 11.10
CA ASN A 48 10.34 -15.55 10.76
C ASN A 48 10.39 -14.40 11.78
N ALA A 49 9.24 -13.93 12.26
CA ALA A 49 9.17 -12.87 13.26
C ALA A 49 9.84 -13.30 14.59
N LEU A 50 9.62 -14.55 15.01
CA LEU A 50 10.24 -15.11 16.22
C LEU A 50 11.77 -15.24 16.11
N GLN A 51 12.29 -15.44 14.90
CA GLN A 51 13.73 -15.57 14.64
C GLN A 51 14.44 -14.22 14.55
N MET A 52 13.77 -13.21 14.00
CA MET A 52 14.40 -11.92 13.69
C MET A 52 14.27 -10.90 14.83
N ILE A 53 13.25 -10.99 15.67
CA ILE A 53 12.96 -10.00 16.69
C ILE A 53 14.04 -9.97 17.77
N GLU A 54 14.47 -8.77 18.18
CA GLU A 54 15.49 -8.61 19.23
C GLU A 54 14.84 -8.55 20.63
N GLY A 55 15.54 -9.15 21.61
CA GLY A 55 15.14 -9.09 23.00
C GLY A 55 13.79 -9.74 23.31
N LEU A 56 13.45 -10.83 22.58
CA LEU A 56 12.19 -11.53 22.73
C LEU A 56 11.98 -12.05 24.17
N GLN A 57 10.90 -11.62 24.81
CA GLN A 57 10.55 -12.00 26.16
C GLN A 57 9.05 -12.28 26.28
N LYS A 58 8.67 -13.42 26.87
CA LYS A 58 7.29 -13.67 27.25
C LYS A 58 6.88 -12.73 28.38
N VAL A 59 5.78 -12.01 28.20
CA VAL A 59 5.28 -11.01 29.17
C VAL A 59 4.02 -11.50 29.87
N ALA A 60 3.07 -12.08 29.12
CA ALA A 60 1.79 -12.50 29.66
C ALA A 60 1.22 -13.71 28.89
N SER A 61 0.39 -14.48 29.56
CA SER A 61 -0.56 -15.38 28.92
C SER A 61 -1.90 -14.67 28.79
N VAL A 62 -2.61 -14.93 27.67
CA VAL A 62 -3.94 -14.40 27.39
C VAL A 62 -4.88 -15.56 27.10
N THR A 63 -6.04 -15.54 27.73
CA THR A 63 -7.03 -16.61 27.63
C THR A 63 -8.32 -16.12 27.00
N GLY A 64 -9.11 -17.05 26.46
CA GLY A 64 -10.42 -16.76 25.91
C GLY A 64 -10.35 -15.95 24.60
N LEU A 65 -9.30 -16.13 23.79
CA LEU A 65 -9.26 -15.64 22.43
C LEU A 65 -10.06 -16.61 21.52
N PRO A 66 -10.56 -16.15 20.35
CA PRO A 66 -11.31 -17.00 19.41
C PRO A 66 -10.61 -18.31 19.06
N GLY A 67 -9.29 -18.31 18.92
CA GLY A 67 -8.49 -19.51 18.65
C GLY A 67 -8.00 -20.25 19.92
N GLY A 68 -8.49 -19.92 21.12
CA GLY A 68 -8.04 -20.52 22.37
C GLY A 68 -7.07 -19.63 23.16
N ASP A 69 -6.21 -20.24 23.96
CA ASP A 69 -5.25 -19.52 24.79
C ASP A 69 -3.97 -19.20 24.01
N GLY A 70 -3.41 -18.03 24.29
CA GLY A 70 -2.20 -17.52 23.66
C GLY A 70 -1.22 -16.90 24.65
N ALA A 71 -0.10 -16.44 24.13
CA ALA A 71 0.89 -15.72 24.90
C ALA A 71 1.36 -14.46 24.18
N LEU A 72 1.55 -13.39 24.94
CA LEU A 72 2.11 -12.14 24.44
C LEU A 72 3.60 -12.08 24.75
N TYR A 73 4.37 -11.86 23.71
CA TYR A 73 5.80 -11.64 23.80
C TYR A 73 6.11 -10.20 23.45
N ARG A 74 7.12 -9.64 24.07
CA ARG A 74 7.66 -8.31 23.77
C ARG A 74 9.03 -8.46 23.14
N GLY A 75 9.33 -7.64 22.16
CA GLY A 75 10.65 -7.50 21.56
C GLY A 75 10.78 -6.14 20.86
N ARG A 76 11.80 -6.03 20.03
CA ARG A 76 12.07 -4.82 19.22
C ARG A 76 12.37 -5.21 17.78
N MET A 77 11.99 -4.34 16.85
CA MET A 77 12.45 -4.43 15.46
C MET A 77 13.98 -4.41 15.42
N PRO A 78 14.63 -5.30 14.64
CA PRO A 78 16.09 -5.43 14.62
C PRO A 78 16.79 -4.17 14.10
N ASP A 79 16.13 -3.42 13.21
CA ASP A 79 16.77 -2.30 12.53
C ASP A 79 16.46 -0.95 13.18
N THR A 80 15.24 -0.79 13.69
CA THR A 80 14.70 0.51 14.13
C THR A 80 14.47 0.59 15.64
N GLY A 81 14.53 -0.55 16.34
CA GLY A 81 14.25 -0.63 17.76
C GLY A 81 12.78 -0.34 18.14
N VAL A 82 11.88 -0.25 17.17
CA VAL A 82 10.44 -0.08 17.41
C VAL A 82 9.93 -1.24 18.27
N PRO A 83 9.19 -0.98 19.37
CA PRO A 83 8.60 -2.02 20.20
C PRO A 83 7.60 -2.85 19.41
N VAL A 84 7.71 -4.18 19.53
CA VAL A 84 6.79 -5.13 18.90
C VAL A 84 6.23 -6.06 19.97
N ILE A 85 4.95 -6.32 19.87
CA ILE A 85 4.21 -7.31 20.64
C ILE A 85 3.83 -8.44 19.69
N LEU A 86 4.28 -9.66 19.98
CA LEU A 86 3.93 -10.83 19.20
C LEU A 86 2.87 -11.64 19.94
N LEU A 87 1.74 -11.90 19.26
CA LEU A 87 0.75 -12.87 19.72
C LEU A 87 1.18 -14.27 19.28
N ARG A 88 1.62 -15.09 20.22
CA ARG A 88 2.03 -16.48 19.98
C ARG A 88 0.88 -17.44 20.23
N MET A 89 0.45 -18.11 19.19
CA MET A 89 -0.49 -19.22 19.14
C MET A 89 0.01 -20.17 18.03
N ASP A 90 0.90 -21.09 18.36
CA ASP A 90 1.68 -21.85 17.39
C ASP A 90 0.79 -22.64 16.41
N HIS A 91 -0.34 -23.18 16.88
CA HIS A 91 -1.32 -23.87 16.04
C HIS A 91 -1.99 -22.98 14.97
N LEU A 92 -2.00 -21.65 15.17
CA LEU A 92 -2.55 -20.70 14.20
C LEU A 92 -1.47 -20.05 13.31
N TYR A 93 -0.30 -19.77 13.87
CA TYR A 93 0.68 -18.91 13.20
C TYR A 93 2.00 -19.58 12.83
N ALA A 94 2.35 -20.75 13.42
CA ALA A 94 3.57 -21.48 13.08
C ALA A 94 3.38 -22.27 11.77
N ARG A 95 3.17 -21.53 10.68
CA ARG A 95 2.89 -22.04 9.33
C ARG A 95 3.77 -21.36 8.30
N GLU A 96 3.95 -22.05 7.17
CA GLU A 96 4.56 -21.47 5.99
C GLU A 96 3.54 -20.55 5.30
N GLY A 97 3.92 -19.31 5.06
CA GLY A 97 3.01 -18.30 4.50
C GLY A 97 2.17 -17.54 5.55
N LEU A 98 1.82 -16.30 5.23
CA LEU A 98 1.07 -15.46 6.15
C LEU A 98 -0.44 -15.73 6.09
N TYR A 99 -0.98 -15.91 4.88
CA TYR A 99 -2.43 -16.04 4.63
C TYR A 99 -2.80 -17.34 3.97
N GLN A 100 -1.82 -18.02 3.35
CA GLN A 100 -2.02 -19.12 2.42
C GLN A 100 -0.99 -20.22 2.60
N ASP A 101 -1.38 -21.41 2.14
CA ASP A 101 -0.50 -22.58 2.05
C ASP A 101 0.49 -22.44 0.86
N ALA A 102 1.41 -23.39 0.74
CA ALA A 102 2.39 -23.45 -0.35
C ALA A 102 1.77 -23.58 -1.76
N LYS A 103 0.47 -23.93 -1.85
CA LYS A 103 -0.29 -24.03 -3.10
C LYS A 103 -1.06 -22.75 -3.41
N GLY A 104 -0.92 -21.70 -2.59
CA GLY A 104 -1.61 -20.43 -2.76
C GLY A 104 -3.09 -20.47 -2.37
N ARG A 105 -3.54 -21.45 -1.57
CA ARG A 105 -4.89 -21.52 -1.06
C ARG A 105 -4.96 -20.89 0.32
N ASP A 106 -5.97 -20.05 0.55
CA ASP A 106 -6.20 -19.43 1.84
C ASP A 106 -6.36 -20.49 2.94
N TYR A 107 -5.82 -20.21 4.12
CA TYR A 107 -6.07 -21.04 5.28
C TYR A 107 -7.54 -20.90 5.69
N GLU A 108 -8.23 -22.03 5.84
CA GLU A 108 -9.67 -22.09 6.19
C GLU A 108 -9.96 -21.41 7.54
N ASP A 109 -8.98 -21.38 8.44
CA ASP A 109 -9.06 -20.78 9.77
C ASP A 109 -8.61 -19.29 9.82
N ASN A 110 -8.40 -18.63 8.69
CA ASN A 110 -7.99 -17.22 8.65
C ASN A 110 -8.91 -16.32 9.48
N ALA A 111 -10.22 -16.57 9.46
CA ALA A 111 -11.19 -15.84 10.29
C ALA A 111 -10.81 -15.92 11.80
N ILE A 112 -10.55 -17.12 12.30
CA ILE A 112 -10.16 -17.36 13.71
C ILE A 112 -8.78 -16.75 14.01
N ARG A 113 -7.83 -16.90 13.10
CA ARG A 113 -6.47 -16.34 13.24
C ARG A 113 -6.51 -14.84 13.47
N PHE A 114 -7.20 -14.11 12.63
CA PHE A 114 -7.24 -12.65 12.67
C PHE A 114 -8.25 -12.10 13.69
N ALA A 115 -9.31 -12.85 14.02
CA ALA A 115 -10.13 -12.55 15.18
C ALA A 115 -9.33 -12.68 16.50
N SER A 116 -8.44 -13.67 16.60
CA SER A 116 -7.56 -13.83 17.76
C SER A 116 -6.58 -12.66 17.92
N LEU A 117 -6.02 -12.14 16.80
CA LEU A 117 -5.20 -10.93 16.80
C LEU A 117 -5.99 -9.71 17.31
N SER A 118 -7.20 -9.52 16.78
CA SER A 118 -8.10 -8.43 17.18
C SER A 118 -8.47 -8.52 18.66
N ALA A 119 -8.81 -9.71 19.15
CA ALA A 119 -9.13 -9.93 20.57
C ALA A 119 -7.91 -9.69 21.48
N ALA A 120 -6.70 -10.06 21.05
CA ALA A 120 -5.48 -9.76 21.81
C ALA A 120 -5.23 -8.25 21.92
N ALA A 121 -5.51 -7.47 20.87
CA ALA A 121 -5.45 -6.01 20.93
C ALA A 121 -6.41 -5.45 21.99
N VAL A 122 -7.63 -5.96 22.05
CA VAL A 122 -8.63 -5.58 23.07
C VAL A 122 -8.15 -5.91 24.48
N LYS A 123 -7.57 -7.11 24.71
CA LYS A 123 -7.00 -7.47 26.01
C LYS A 123 -5.90 -6.50 26.44
N ILE A 124 -5.01 -6.12 25.55
CA ILE A 124 -3.97 -5.11 25.82
C ILE A 124 -4.60 -3.77 26.18
N ALA A 125 -5.62 -3.33 25.44
CA ALA A 125 -6.31 -2.07 25.70
C ALA A 125 -7.10 -2.07 27.02
N GLN A 126 -7.64 -3.20 27.45
CA GLN A 126 -8.23 -3.37 28.78
C GLN A 126 -7.17 -3.30 29.90
N GLY A 127 -5.95 -3.69 29.63
CA GLY A 127 -4.80 -3.63 30.52
C GLY A 127 -4.25 -5.01 30.87
N VAL A 128 -3.25 -5.43 30.14
CA VAL A 128 -2.44 -6.61 30.45
C VAL A 128 -1.19 -6.17 31.20
N ARG A 129 -0.90 -6.82 32.33
CA ARG A 129 0.31 -6.52 33.11
C ARG A 129 1.56 -6.62 32.25
N GLY A 130 2.40 -5.58 32.28
CA GLY A 130 3.63 -5.49 31.49
C GLY A 130 3.48 -4.75 30.15
N PHE A 131 2.27 -4.36 29.77
CA PHE A 131 2.02 -3.47 28.64
C PHE A 131 1.31 -2.19 29.10
N LYS A 132 1.64 -1.07 28.45
CA LYS A 132 0.91 0.18 28.65
C LYS A 132 -0.47 0.07 28.00
N LYS A 133 -1.49 0.66 28.63
CA LYS A 133 -2.78 0.84 27.97
C LYS A 133 -2.61 1.88 26.87
N PRO A 134 -3.04 1.60 25.64
CA PRO A 134 -3.02 2.59 24.56
C PRO A 134 -4.11 3.65 24.78
N ASP A 135 -3.85 4.86 24.30
CA ASP A 135 -4.85 5.91 24.12
C ASP A 135 -5.58 5.71 22.79
N ILE A 136 -4.84 5.20 21.79
CA ILE A 136 -5.34 4.86 20.44
C ILE A 136 -4.99 3.40 20.12
N VAL A 137 -5.96 2.65 19.59
CA VAL A 137 -5.74 1.38 18.90
C VAL A 137 -6.00 1.61 17.42
N HIS A 138 -4.94 1.51 16.61
CA HIS A 138 -5.01 1.72 15.16
C HIS A 138 -4.90 0.38 14.44
N ALA A 139 -6.02 -0.07 13.91
CA ALA A 139 -6.16 -1.34 13.19
C ALA A 139 -5.97 -1.13 11.68
N HIS A 140 -5.26 -2.07 11.02
CA HIS A 140 -4.88 -1.98 9.61
C HIS A 140 -5.47 -3.15 8.81
N ASP A 141 -6.31 -2.84 7.82
CA ASP A 141 -6.98 -3.76 6.92
C ASP A 141 -7.87 -4.83 7.61
N TRP A 142 -8.52 -5.66 6.81
CA TRP A 142 -9.47 -6.67 7.25
C TRP A 142 -8.91 -7.62 8.32
N HIS A 143 -7.61 -7.89 8.31
CA HIS A 143 -6.93 -8.74 9.29
C HIS A 143 -7.09 -8.26 10.74
N SER A 144 -7.27 -6.98 10.93
CA SER A 144 -7.51 -6.38 12.24
C SER A 144 -8.89 -5.71 12.35
N GLY A 145 -9.75 -5.94 11.36
CA GLY A 145 -11.03 -5.27 11.22
C GLY A 145 -12.03 -5.53 12.36
N LEU A 146 -11.93 -6.66 13.06
CA LEU A 146 -12.76 -6.91 14.24
C LEU A 146 -12.34 -6.10 15.48
N THR A 147 -11.15 -5.50 15.48
CA THR A 147 -10.64 -4.78 16.66
C THR A 147 -11.59 -3.69 17.15
N PRO A 148 -12.10 -2.75 16.31
CA PRO A 148 -13.01 -1.70 16.79
C PRO A 148 -14.32 -2.25 17.34
N LEU A 149 -14.89 -3.27 16.70
CA LEU A 149 -16.11 -3.93 17.16
C LEU A 149 -15.94 -4.55 18.52
N LEU A 150 -14.88 -5.34 18.72
CA LEU A 150 -14.58 -6.02 19.97
C LEU A 150 -14.19 -5.02 21.08
N MET A 151 -13.52 -3.90 20.77
CA MET A 151 -13.28 -2.80 21.72
C MET A 151 -14.59 -2.19 22.22
N LYS A 152 -15.52 -1.90 21.30
CA LYS A 152 -16.83 -1.36 21.64
C LYS A 152 -17.62 -2.33 22.52
N GLN A 153 -17.61 -3.63 22.18
CA GLN A 153 -18.27 -4.68 22.97
C GLN A 153 -17.69 -4.80 24.38
N ALA A 154 -16.37 -4.66 24.50
CA ALA A 154 -15.64 -4.79 25.76
C ALA A 154 -15.63 -3.51 26.62
N GLY A 155 -16.25 -2.41 26.17
CA GLY A 155 -16.27 -1.13 26.85
C GLY A 155 -14.88 -0.50 27.01
N VAL A 156 -13.99 -0.69 26.04
CA VAL A 156 -12.64 -0.11 26.06
C VAL A 156 -12.72 1.39 25.82
N HIS A 157 -12.02 2.17 26.66
CA HIS A 157 -12.03 3.64 26.56
C HIS A 157 -11.07 4.19 25.49
N ALA A 158 -10.03 3.42 25.10
CA ALA A 158 -9.14 3.84 24.03
C ALA A 158 -9.93 4.09 22.73
N LYS A 159 -9.52 5.09 21.96
CA LYS A 159 -10.13 5.38 20.66
C LYS A 159 -9.61 4.43 19.59
N SER A 160 -10.48 4.09 18.66
CA SER A 160 -10.17 3.19 17.56
C SER A 160 -10.03 3.95 16.25
N VAL A 161 -8.94 3.72 15.53
CA VAL A 161 -8.75 4.13 14.13
C VAL A 161 -8.64 2.88 13.28
N PHE A 162 -9.29 2.88 12.13
CA PHE A 162 -9.23 1.77 11.17
C PHE A 162 -8.74 2.29 9.82
N THR A 163 -7.61 1.75 9.31
CA THR A 163 -7.10 2.13 7.99
C THR A 163 -7.38 1.06 6.95
N ILE A 164 -8.05 1.46 5.88
CA ILE A 164 -8.28 0.67 4.67
C ILE A 164 -7.07 0.87 3.75
N HIS A 165 -6.27 -0.18 3.54
CA HIS A 165 -5.16 -0.17 2.59
C HIS A 165 -5.59 -0.61 1.20
N ASN A 166 -6.49 -1.60 1.13
CA ASN A 166 -7.10 -2.03 -0.12
C ASN A 166 -8.50 -2.61 0.12
N LEU A 167 -9.53 -1.89 -0.30
CA LEU A 167 -10.93 -2.27 -0.11
C LEU A 167 -11.34 -3.54 -0.89
N ALA A 168 -10.58 -3.94 -1.91
CA ALA A 168 -10.84 -5.18 -2.65
C ALA A 168 -10.69 -6.44 -1.78
N PHE A 169 -9.97 -6.37 -0.65
CA PHE A 169 -9.77 -7.47 0.28
C PHE A 169 -10.60 -7.25 1.53
N GLN A 170 -11.71 -7.99 1.65
CA GLN A 170 -12.76 -7.68 2.62
C GLN A 170 -12.83 -8.63 3.82
N GLY A 171 -12.13 -9.79 3.74
CA GLY A 171 -12.19 -10.78 4.80
C GLY A 171 -13.62 -11.26 5.05
N ASN A 172 -14.27 -11.79 4.00
CA ASN A 172 -15.65 -12.27 4.04
C ASN A 172 -15.68 -13.77 4.41
N TYR A 173 -16.46 -14.11 5.42
CA TYR A 173 -16.55 -15.46 5.96
C TYR A 173 -18.01 -15.84 6.25
N SER A 174 -18.27 -17.14 6.51
CA SER A 174 -19.61 -17.61 6.87
C SER A 174 -20.14 -16.93 8.13
N LEU A 175 -21.42 -16.53 8.12
CA LEU A 175 -22.13 -16.00 9.30
C LEU A 175 -22.11 -16.98 10.49
N SER A 176 -22.05 -18.29 10.23
CA SER A 176 -21.97 -19.32 11.28
C SER A 176 -20.73 -19.20 12.16
N LEU A 177 -19.66 -18.57 11.68
CA LEU A 177 -18.45 -18.34 12.46
C LEU A 177 -18.60 -17.21 13.51
N GLY A 178 -19.64 -16.39 13.42
CA GLY A 178 -19.77 -15.20 14.25
C GLY A 178 -19.60 -15.45 15.74
N ALA A 179 -20.23 -16.46 16.31
CA ALA A 179 -20.08 -16.82 17.72
C ALA A 179 -18.63 -17.22 18.07
N ALA A 180 -17.97 -18.00 17.19
CA ALA A 180 -16.57 -18.42 17.38
C ALA A 180 -15.60 -17.24 17.30
N LEU A 181 -15.94 -16.19 16.53
CA LEU A 181 -15.16 -14.96 16.43
C LEU A 181 -15.44 -13.97 17.58
N GLY A 182 -16.38 -14.29 18.49
CA GLY A 182 -16.79 -13.43 19.58
C GLY A 182 -17.74 -12.29 19.14
N VAL A 183 -18.37 -12.41 17.96
CA VAL A 183 -19.30 -11.40 17.44
C VAL A 183 -20.73 -11.67 17.94
N PRO A 184 -21.38 -10.71 18.62
CA PRO A 184 -22.77 -10.84 19.05
C PRO A 184 -23.74 -11.04 17.88
N ALA A 185 -24.74 -11.90 18.05
CA ALA A 185 -25.74 -12.24 17.03
C ALA A 185 -26.46 -11.01 16.46
N LYS A 186 -26.68 -9.97 17.25
CA LYS A 186 -27.32 -8.72 16.82
C LYS A 186 -26.57 -8.02 15.66
N TRP A 187 -25.26 -8.24 15.52
CA TRP A 187 -24.46 -7.65 14.44
C TRP A 187 -24.28 -8.59 13.24
N LEU A 188 -24.92 -9.75 13.26
CA LEU A 188 -24.93 -10.73 12.17
C LEU A 188 -26.25 -10.78 11.39
N VAL A 189 -27.13 -9.82 11.64
CA VAL A 189 -28.41 -9.68 10.93
C VAL A 189 -28.27 -8.66 9.78
N PRO A 190 -29.18 -8.65 8.79
CA PRO A 190 -29.13 -7.67 7.70
C PRO A 190 -29.05 -6.22 8.17
N ALA A 191 -28.30 -5.38 7.47
CA ALA A 191 -28.08 -3.96 7.81
C ALA A 191 -29.36 -3.13 7.90
N LEU A 192 -30.41 -3.51 7.19
CA LEU A 192 -31.75 -2.89 7.31
C LEU A 192 -32.34 -3.06 8.72
N THR A 193 -31.96 -4.10 9.43
CA THR A 193 -32.43 -4.40 10.79
C THR A 193 -31.52 -3.77 11.84
N GLU A 194 -30.22 -3.77 11.60
CA GLU A 194 -29.20 -3.23 12.51
C GLU A 194 -28.12 -2.48 11.68
N PRO A 195 -28.12 -1.14 11.71
CA PRO A 195 -27.15 -0.35 10.94
C PRO A 195 -25.69 -0.64 11.29
N ALA A 196 -25.42 -1.11 12.51
CA ALA A 196 -24.08 -1.49 12.95
C ALA A 196 -23.71 -2.94 12.61
N SER A 197 -24.53 -3.62 11.79
CA SER A 197 -24.28 -5.00 11.36
C SER A 197 -23.02 -5.12 10.52
N ILE A 198 -22.34 -6.26 10.69
CA ILE A 198 -21.19 -6.67 9.86
C ILE A 198 -21.57 -7.74 8.82
N GLU A 199 -22.86 -8.10 8.77
CA GLU A 199 -23.36 -8.93 7.67
C GLU A 199 -23.18 -8.20 6.35
N PHE A 200 -22.74 -8.92 5.33
CA PHE A 200 -22.44 -8.37 4.01
C PHE A 200 -22.74 -9.43 2.93
N TYR A 201 -23.90 -9.26 2.26
CA TYR A 201 -24.39 -10.16 1.21
C TYR A 201 -24.36 -11.65 1.60
N GLY A 202 -24.88 -11.99 2.77
CA GLY A 202 -24.95 -13.37 3.28
C GLY A 202 -23.66 -13.89 3.96
N ALA A 203 -22.64 -13.06 4.07
CA ALA A 203 -21.40 -13.34 4.79
C ALA A 203 -21.21 -12.36 5.95
N LEU A 204 -20.28 -12.61 6.86
CA LEU A 204 -19.74 -11.60 7.75
C LEU A 204 -18.46 -11.00 7.12
N SER A 205 -18.31 -9.68 7.19
CA SER A 205 -17.14 -8.99 6.66
C SER A 205 -16.31 -8.33 7.77
N LEU A 206 -15.04 -8.72 7.85
CA LEU A 206 -14.10 -8.11 8.80
C LEU A 206 -13.75 -6.67 8.42
N MET A 207 -13.69 -6.37 7.11
CA MET A 207 -13.51 -5.01 6.60
C MET A 207 -14.68 -4.12 7.03
N LYS A 208 -15.93 -4.57 6.81
CA LYS A 208 -17.14 -3.85 7.22
C LYS A 208 -17.15 -3.62 8.74
N ALA A 209 -16.71 -4.59 9.53
CA ALA A 209 -16.61 -4.45 10.99
C ALA A 209 -15.70 -3.28 11.37
N GLY A 210 -14.53 -3.17 10.76
CA GLY A 210 -13.61 -2.06 10.96
C GLY A 210 -14.22 -0.71 10.57
N ILE A 211 -14.84 -0.63 9.39
CA ILE A 211 -15.46 0.60 8.86
C ILE A 211 -16.59 1.09 9.78
N VAL A 212 -17.50 0.21 10.15
CA VAL A 212 -18.71 0.58 10.88
C VAL A 212 -18.42 0.94 12.34
N HIS A 213 -17.54 0.18 13.01
CA HIS A 213 -17.35 0.27 14.45
C HIS A 213 -16.19 1.16 14.91
N ALA A 214 -15.24 1.56 14.03
CA ALA A 214 -14.17 2.47 14.41
C ALA A 214 -14.67 3.87 14.74
N ASP A 215 -13.99 4.57 15.64
CA ASP A 215 -14.23 6.00 15.90
C ASP A 215 -13.85 6.86 14.69
N HIS A 216 -12.81 6.45 13.94
CA HIS A 216 -12.40 7.08 12.70
C HIS A 216 -11.92 6.05 11.68
N VAL A 217 -12.24 6.29 10.40
CA VAL A 217 -11.78 5.46 9.28
C VAL A 217 -10.80 6.28 8.43
N ALA A 218 -9.63 5.74 8.19
CA ALA A 218 -8.66 6.32 7.28
C ALA A 218 -8.50 5.44 6.04
N THR A 219 -8.06 6.05 4.94
CA THR A 219 -7.50 5.32 3.80
C THR A 219 -6.27 6.03 3.28
N VAL A 220 -5.57 5.43 2.33
CA VAL A 220 -4.18 5.78 2.00
C VAL A 220 -4.03 6.79 0.86
N SER A 221 -5.11 7.51 0.51
CA SER A 221 -5.08 8.62 -0.45
C SER A 221 -6.37 9.46 -0.34
N GLU A 222 -6.28 10.76 -0.61
CA GLU A 222 -7.45 11.66 -0.59
C GLU A 222 -8.40 11.37 -1.76
N THR A 223 -7.85 11.09 -2.94
CA THR A 223 -8.63 10.68 -4.12
C THR A 223 -9.28 9.32 -3.90
N TYR A 224 -8.55 8.35 -3.37
CA TYR A 224 -9.12 7.04 -3.07
C TYR A 224 -10.24 7.10 -2.02
N ALA A 225 -10.13 7.97 -1.02
CA ALA A 225 -11.22 8.19 -0.06
C ALA A 225 -12.52 8.67 -0.73
N ARG A 226 -12.44 9.42 -1.83
CA ARG A 226 -13.60 9.81 -2.63
C ARG A 226 -14.06 8.71 -3.57
N GLU A 227 -13.13 8.00 -4.20
CA GLU A 227 -13.42 6.92 -5.16
C GLU A 227 -14.19 5.78 -4.51
N ILE A 228 -13.80 5.32 -3.32
CA ILE A 228 -14.45 4.20 -2.63
C ILE A 228 -15.90 4.50 -2.17
N LEU A 229 -16.32 5.75 -2.25
CA LEU A 229 -17.72 6.15 -2.05
C LEU A 229 -18.60 5.95 -3.30
N THR A 230 -18.02 5.50 -4.41
CA THR A 230 -18.71 5.33 -5.69
C THR A 230 -18.85 3.85 -6.06
N PRO A 231 -19.88 3.44 -6.81
CA PRO A 231 -20.05 2.05 -7.24
C PRO A 231 -18.85 1.50 -8.03
N ARG A 232 -18.15 2.34 -8.80
CA ARG A 232 -16.99 1.94 -9.60
C ARG A 232 -15.83 1.42 -8.75
N PHE A 233 -15.62 1.99 -7.55
CA PHE A 233 -14.45 1.71 -6.71
C PHE A 233 -14.80 1.20 -5.31
N GLY A 234 -16.10 1.18 -4.96
CA GLY A 234 -16.58 0.82 -3.62
C GLY A 234 -16.60 -0.68 -3.34
N HIS A 235 -16.39 -1.53 -4.36
CA HIS A 235 -16.42 -2.99 -4.21
C HIS A 235 -17.65 -3.50 -3.45
N LEU A 236 -18.82 -2.96 -3.75
CA LEU A 236 -20.12 -3.18 -3.10
C LEU A 236 -20.21 -2.61 -1.66
N MET A 237 -19.15 -1.96 -1.15
CA MET A 237 -19.16 -1.30 0.17
C MET A 237 -19.42 0.21 0.10
N GLU A 238 -19.65 0.78 -1.08
CA GLU A 238 -19.88 2.23 -1.24
C GLU A 238 -21.01 2.75 -0.36
N GLY A 239 -22.14 2.01 -0.23
CA GLY A 239 -23.25 2.40 0.64
C GLY A 239 -22.85 2.39 2.13
N VAL A 240 -22.05 1.42 2.57
CA VAL A 240 -21.50 1.37 3.93
C VAL A 240 -20.57 2.56 4.17
N LEU A 241 -19.68 2.84 3.22
CA LEU A 241 -18.72 3.94 3.31
C LEU A 241 -19.41 5.30 3.27
N GLN A 242 -20.42 5.48 2.43
CA GLN A 242 -21.25 6.69 2.38
C GLN A 242 -21.92 6.97 3.74
N SER A 243 -22.45 5.93 4.42
CA SER A 243 -23.02 6.07 5.76
C SER A 243 -21.99 6.47 6.83
N CYS A 244 -20.70 6.23 6.56
CA CYS A 244 -19.58 6.54 7.43
C CYS A 244 -18.73 7.72 6.93
N ALA A 245 -19.15 8.44 5.89
CA ALA A 245 -18.35 9.48 5.23
C ALA A 245 -17.88 10.59 6.19
N GLY A 246 -18.67 10.92 7.21
CA GLY A 246 -18.32 11.94 8.21
C GLY A 246 -17.11 11.58 9.09
N LYS A 247 -16.70 10.32 9.12
CA LYS A 247 -15.50 9.86 9.84
C LYS A 247 -14.45 9.24 8.92
N LEU A 248 -14.55 9.43 7.59
CA LEU A 248 -13.61 8.93 6.59
C LEU A 248 -12.64 10.03 6.17
N SER A 249 -11.34 9.73 6.16
CA SER A 249 -10.31 10.61 5.61
C SER A 249 -9.26 9.86 4.79
N GLY A 250 -8.66 10.55 3.81
CA GLY A 250 -7.53 10.04 3.03
C GLY A 250 -6.21 10.65 3.52
N ILE A 251 -5.23 9.82 3.82
CA ILE A 251 -3.88 10.25 4.22
C ILE A 251 -2.87 9.46 3.39
N ILE A 252 -2.18 10.14 2.46
CA ILE A 252 -1.20 9.51 1.58
C ILE A 252 -0.04 8.94 2.39
N ASN A 253 0.41 7.72 2.05
CA ASN A 253 1.56 7.10 2.71
C ASN A 253 2.86 7.81 2.34
N GLY A 254 3.81 7.82 3.27
CA GLY A 254 5.19 8.19 2.99
C GLY A 254 6.01 7.00 2.49
N ILE A 255 7.24 7.30 2.07
CA ILE A 255 8.28 6.31 1.78
C ILE A 255 9.46 6.47 2.72
N ASP A 256 10.26 5.41 2.88
CA ASP A 256 11.55 5.51 3.55
C ASP A 256 12.57 6.20 2.62
N LEU A 257 12.89 7.46 2.97
CA LEU A 257 13.82 8.29 2.21
C LEU A 257 15.30 7.91 2.38
N ASP A 258 15.64 7.03 3.29
CA ASP A 258 17.00 6.52 3.45
C ASP A 258 17.22 5.29 2.56
N THR A 259 16.27 4.35 2.57
CA THR A 259 16.28 3.16 1.70
C THR A 259 16.15 3.55 0.22
N TRP A 260 15.17 4.41 -0.10
CA TRP A 260 14.91 4.86 -1.48
C TRP A 260 15.56 6.22 -1.74
N ASN A 261 16.89 6.24 -1.88
CA ASN A 261 17.65 7.47 -2.06
C ASN A 261 18.82 7.31 -3.06
N PRO A 262 18.70 7.84 -4.29
CA PRO A 262 19.75 7.68 -5.29
C PRO A 262 21.10 8.30 -4.89
N LYS A 263 21.13 9.15 -3.85
CA LYS A 263 22.38 9.73 -3.32
C LYS A 263 23.18 8.77 -2.45
N THR A 264 22.52 7.77 -1.84
CA THR A 264 23.15 6.88 -0.84
C THR A 264 22.83 5.40 -1.05
N ASP A 265 22.00 5.05 -2.02
CA ASP A 265 21.55 3.69 -2.30
C ASP A 265 22.73 2.76 -2.68
N PRO A 266 23.05 1.75 -1.86
CA PRO A 266 24.16 0.85 -2.14
C PRO A 266 23.85 -0.18 -3.24
N GLN A 267 22.61 -0.26 -3.73
CA GLN A 267 22.16 -1.26 -4.69
C GLN A 267 22.29 -0.79 -6.16
N ILE A 268 22.65 0.47 -6.40
CA ILE A 268 22.76 1.06 -7.75
C ILE A 268 24.20 1.28 -8.19
N ALA A 269 24.47 1.24 -9.49
CA ALA A 269 25.82 1.33 -10.06
C ALA A 269 26.58 2.60 -9.67
N ARG A 270 25.87 3.73 -9.55
CA ARG A 270 26.46 5.02 -9.20
C ARG A 270 25.46 5.95 -8.55
N HIS A 271 25.84 6.59 -7.45
CA HIS A 271 25.03 7.58 -6.77
C HIS A 271 24.83 8.84 -7.62
N TYR A 272 23.68 9.49 -7.45
CA TYR A 272 23.32 10.75 -8.10
C TYR A 272 22.25 11.51 -7.32
N CYS A 273 22.01 12.75 -7.71
CA CYS A 273 20.93 13.57 -7.17
C CYS A 273 20.40 14.51 -8.27
N PHE A 274 19.35 15.27 -7.98
CA PHE A 274 18.72 16.16 -8.97
C PHE A 274 19.64 17.28 -9.48
N ASP A 275 20.68 17.66 -8.73
CA ASP A 275 21.70 18.62 -9.17
C ASP A 275 22.80 17.99 -10.03
N ASP A 276 23.06 16.71 -9.82
CA ASP A 276 24.06 15.94 -10.59
C ASP A 276 23.48 14.57 -11.02
N MET A 277 22.95 14.53 -12.23
CA MET A 277 22.33 13.34 -12.83
C MET A 277 23.31 12.41 -13.56
N ARG A 278 24.63 12.69 -13.52
CA ARG A 278 25.64 11.87 -14.25
C ARG A 278 25.63 10.40 -13.83
N GLY A 279 25.33 10.12 -12.55
CA GLY A 279 25.22 8.75 -12.05
C GLY A 279 24.05 7.98 -12.67
N LYS A 280 22.93 8.63 -13.04
CA LYS A 280 21.78 7.98 -13.67
C LYS A 280 22.13 7.31 -15.00
N HIS A 281 23.06 7.86 -15.77
CA HIS A 281 23.54 7.23 -17.00
C HIS A 281 24.26 5.89 -16.76
N ALA A 282 25.00 5.78 -15.65
CA ALA A 282 25.62 4.51 -15.26
C ALA A 282 24.59 3.48 -14.82
N CYS A 283 23.57 3.92 -14.07
CA CYS A 283 22.45 3.07 -13.65
C CYS A 283 21.62 2.60 -14.86
N LYS A 284 21.40 3.46 -15.85
CA LYS A 284 20.73 3.08 -17.11
C LYS A 284 21.48 1.97 -17.85
N ARG A 285 22.80 2.10 -17.93
CA ARG A 285 23.64 1.04 -18.53
C ARG A 285 23.51 -0.27 -17.75
N GLU A 286 23.56 -0.23 -16.42
CA GLU A 286 23.38 -1.41 -15.57
C GLU A 286 21.99 -2.05 -15.81
N LEU A 287 20.92 -1.24 -15.88
CA LEU A 287 19.57 -1.72 -16.17
C LEU A 287 19.51 -2.44 -17.52
N GLN A 288 20.03 -1.82 -18.57
CA GLN A 288 20.06 -2.41 -19.91
C GLN A 288 20.78 -3.76 -19.90
N GLN A 289 21.98 -3.83 -19.30
CA GLN A 289 22.74 -5.07 -19.16
C GLN A 289 22.00 -6.14 -18.34
N MET A 290 21.40 -5.75 -17.22
CA MET A 290 20.69 -6.66 -16.32
C MET A 290 19.45 -7.29 -16.98
N PHE A 291 18.81 -6.58 -17.90
CA PHE A 291 17.65 -7.05 -18.64
C PHE A 291 17.98 -7.58 -20.05
N GLY A 292 19.26 -7.74 -20.40
CA GLY A 292 19.67 -8.26 -21.69
C GLY A 292 19.42 -7.33 -22.87
N LEU A 293 19.26 -6.03 -22.60
CA LEU A 293 19.03 -5.02 -23.62
C LEU A 293 20.34 -4.44 -24.14
N PRO A 294 20.43 -4.07 -25.44
CA PRO A 294 21.59 -3.34 -25.97
C PRO A 294 21.86 -2.04 -25.21
N VAL A 295 23.12 -1.79 -24.89
CA VAL A 295 23.51 -0.55 -24.20
C VAL A 295 23.46 0.62 -25.17
N ASP A 296 22.44 1.45 -25.04
CA ASP A 296 22.26 2.68 -25.81
C ASP A 296 21.84 3.82 -24.87
N PRO A 297 22.72 4.82 -24.61
CA PRO A 297 22.42 5.92 -23.71
C PRO A 297 21.27 6.83 -24.20
N PHE A 298 20.96 6.79 -25.49
CA PHE A 298 19.95 7.63 -26.12
C PHE A 298 18.61 6.92 -26.35
N ALA A 299 18.56 5.59 -26.18
CA ALA A 299 17.29 4.86 -26.22
C ALA A 299 16.43 5.21 -25.01
N PRO A 300 15.16 5.61 -25.15
CA PRO A 300 14.28 5.69 -23.99
C PRO A 300 14.07 4.28 -23.41
N VAL A 301 14.26 4.14 -22.09
CA VAL A 301 13.99 2.88 -21.38
C VAL A 301 12.73 3.04 -20.54
N MET A 302 11.68 2.32 -20.93
CA MET A 302 10.42 2.25 -20.20
C MET A 302 10.39 1.00 -19.34
N ALA A 303 10.13 1.18 -18.06
CA ALA A 303 10.10 0.10 -17.08
C ALA A 303 8.68 -0.19 -16.61
N LEU A 304 8.37 -1.47 -16.37
CA LEU A 304 7.21 -1.94 -15.62
C LEU A 304 7.73 -2.70 -14.40
N GLY A 305 7.41 -2.20 -13.19
CA GLY A 305 7.86 -2.77 -11.91
C GLY A 305 6.68 -2.97 -10.97
N SER A 306 5.82 -3.97 -11.22
CA SER A 306 4.63 -4.24 -10.41
C SER A 306 4.18 -5.68 -10.50
N ARG A 307 3.15 -6.04 -9.72
CA ARG A 307 2.46 -7.33 -9.91
C ARG A 307 1.88 -7.39 -11.32
N MET A 308 2.05 -8.53 -12.01
CA MET A 308 1.49 -8.76 -13.35
C MET A 308 0.04 -9.23 -13.22
N THR A 309 -0.87 -8.28 -12.96
CA THR A 309 -2.30 -8.54 -12.74
C THR A 309 -3.16 -7.59 -13.54
N SER A 310 -4.41 -7.99 -13.77
CA SER A 310 -5.42 -7.13 -14.41
C SER A 310 -5.67 -5.84 -13.59
N GLN A 311 -5.57 -5.88 -12.26
CA GLN A 311 -5.63 -4.67 -11.43
C GLN A 311 -4.57 -3.64 -11.85
N LYS A 312 -3.36 -4.09 -12.14
CA LYS A 312 -2.21 -3.25 -12.54
C LYS A 312 -2.16 -2.96 -14.04
N MET A 313 -3.25 -3.25 -14.76
CA MET A 313 -3.35 -3.08 -16.22
C MET A 313 -2.16 -3.70 -16.97
N ALA A 314 -1.61 -4.80 -16.43
CA ALA A 314 -0.53 -5.54 -17.06
C ALA A 314 -1.01 -6.23 -18.35
N ASP A 315 -2.27 -6.63 -18.43
CA ASP A 315 -2.98 -7.08 -19.61
C ASP A 315 -3.01 -5.99 -20.71
N VAL A 316 -3.37 -4.76 -20.34
CA VAL A 316 -3.39 -3.61 -21.25
C VAL A 316 -1.98 -3.24 -21.72
N ALA A 317 -0.98 -3.29 -20.82
CA ALA A 317 0.40 -3.01 -21.17
C ALA A 317 0.96 -4.02 -22.20
N VAL A 318 0.61 -5.31 -22.08
CA VAL A 318 0.97 -6.34 -23.08
C VAL A 318 0.47 -5.99 -24.47
N GLU A 319 -0.74 -5.43 -24.57
CA GLU A 319 -1.34 -5.03 -25.84
C GLU A 319 -0.80 -3.69 -26.37
N ALA A 320 -0.44 -2.76 -25.48
CA ALA A 320 0.05 -1.44 -25.85
C ALA A 320 1.52 -1.44 -26.33
N ILE A 321 2.37 -2.30 -25.74
CA ILE A 321 3.81 -2.32 -26.00
C ILE A 321 4.16 -2.55 -27.48
N PRO A 322 3.56 -3.47 -28.24
CA PRO A 322 3.87 -3.66 -29.67
C PRO A 322 3.73 -2.38 -30.48
N ALA A 323 2.60 -1.67 -30.36
CA ALA A 323 2.36 -0.42 -31.08
C ALA A 323 3.39 0.67 -30.74
N LEU A 324 3.79 0.77 -29.46
CA LEU A 324 4.83 1.69 -29.03
C LEU A 324 6.20 1.31 -29.61
N LEU A 325 6.54 0.02 -29.66
CA LEU A 325 7.79 -0.46 -30.24
C LEU A 325 7.85 -0.24 -31.77
N GLU A 326 6.76 -0.40 -32.46
CA GLU A 326 6.66 -0.12 -33.91
C GLU A 326 6.85 1.37 -34.20
N HIS A 327 6.21 2.23 -33.40
CA HIS A 327 6.26 3.67 -33.59
C HIS A 327 7.60 4.31 -33.19
N TYR A 328 8.22 3.79 -32.09
CA TYR A 328 9.47 4.31 -31.53
C TYR A 328 10.61 3.27 -31.67
N PRO A 329 11.37 3.29 -32.78
CA PRO A 329 12.37 2.25 -33.10
C PRO A 329 13.48 2.06 -32.06
N ARG A 330 13.78 3.07 -31.23
CA ARG A 330 14.81 3.00 -30.17
C ARG A 330 14.25 2.68 -28.79
N LEU A 331 12.93 2.62 -28.61
CA LEU A 331 12.31 2.33 -27.32
C LEU A 331 12.73 0.94 -26.82
N GLN A 332 13.14 0.86 -25.57
CA GLN A 332 13.43 -0.38 -24.86
C GLN A 332 12.48 -0.54 -23.66
N ILE A 333 12.10 -1.78 -23.38
CA ILE A 333 11.15 -2.13 -22.31
C ILE A 333 11.85 -3.07 -21.31
N ALA A 334 11.79 -2.73 -20.01
CA ALA A 334 12.27 -3.59 -18.93
C ALA A 334 11.10 -3.95 -18.00
N VAL A 335 10.78 -5.25 -17.88
CA VAL A 335 9.64 -5.74 -17.10
C VAL A 335 10.11 -6.57 -15.92
N LEU A 336 9.71 -6.17 -14.72
CA LEU A 336 9.99 -6.85 -13.46
C LEU A 336 8.69 -7.12 -12.72
N GLY A 337 8.35 -8.38 -12.47
CA GLY A 337 7.15 -8.69 -11.70
C GLY A 337 6.81 -10.17 -11.70
N LYS A 338 5.74 -10.50 -10.96
CA LYS A 338 5.12 -11.81 -10.92
C LYS A 338 3.62 -11.64 -10.78
N GLY A 339 2.82 -12.54 -11.32
CA GLY A 339 1.38 -12.40 -11.21
C GLY A 339 0.59 -13.52 -11.85
N GLU A 340 -0.31 -13.18 -12.75
CA GLU A 340 -1.18 -14.11 -13.47
C GLU A 340 -0.40 -14.82 -14.56
N ALA A 341 -0.44 -16.15 -14.58
CA ALA A 341 0.38 -16.99 -15.46
C ALA A 341 0.22 -16.64 -16.96
N HIS A 342 -1.00 -16.29 -17.37
CA HIS A 342 -1.25 -15.91 -18.77
C HIS A 342 -0.62 -14.56 -19.14
N ILE A 343 -0.56 -13.61 -18.20
CA ILE A 343 0.09 -12.30 -18.39
C ILE A 343 1.61 -12.47 -18.37
N GLU A 344 2.15 -13.27 -17.45
CA GLU A 344 3.58 -13.61 -17.41
C GLU A 344 4.03 -14.23 -18.74
N ALA A 345 3.27 -15.21 -19.25
CA ALA A 345 3.53 -15.84 -20.54
C ALA A 345 3.43 -14.86 -21.73
N ALA A 346 2.53 -13.87 -21.64
CA ALA A 346 2.40 -12.85 -22.68
C ALA A 346 3.63 -11.93 -22.71
N PHE A 347 4.14 -11.47 -21.56
CA PHE A 347 5.38 -10.70 -21.52
C PHE A 347 6.59 -11.51 -22.00
N GLN A 348 6.67 -12.80 -21.68
CA GLN A 348 7.73 -13.67 -22.20
C GLN A 348 7.69 -13.79 -23.73
N ARG A 349 6.49 -13.89 -24.31
CA ARG A 349 6.32 -13.87 -25.79
C ARG A 349 6.76 -12.54 -26.38
N LEU A 350 6.44 -11.40 -25.76
CA LEU A 350 6.95 -10.09 -26.21
C LEU A 350 8.48 -10.05 -26.24
N ALA A 351 9.15 -10.57 -25.19
CA ALA A 351 10.61 -10.64 -25.15
C ALA A 351 11.18 -11.55 -26.26
N GLN A 352 10.51 -12.64 -26.59
CA GLN A 352 10.91 -13.51 -27.71
C GLN A 352 10.72 -12.83 -29.08
N THR A 353 9.65 -12.04 -29.24
CA THR A 353 9.36 -11.31 -30.48
C THR A 353 10.30 -10.12 -30.69
N TRP A 354 10.70 -9.47 -29.60
CA TRP A 354 11.52 -8.24 -29.59
C TRP A 354 12.77 -8.40 -28.69
N PRO A 355 13.67 -9.38 -28.96
CA PRO A 355 14.73 -9.79 -28.03
C PRO A 355 15.71 -8.67 -27.68
N ASP A 356 15.99 -7.74 -28.62
CA ASP A 356 16.88 -6.59 -28.38
C ASP A 356 16.17 -5.38 -27.78
N ARG A 357 14.86 -5.47 -27.52
CA ARG A 357 14.05 -4.33 -27.12
C ARG A 357 13.15 -4.58 -25.92
N VAL A 358 12.90 -5.83 -25.55
CA VAL A 358 12.07 -6.21 -24.40
C VAL A 358 12.83 -7.20 -23.53
N GLY A 359 13.20 -6.78 -22.34
CA GLY A 359 13.78 -7.63 -21.29
C GLY A 359 12.76 -7.91 -20.19
N VAL A 360 12.60 -9.18 -19.81
CA VAL A 360 11.60 -9.61 -18.82
C VAL A 360 12.24 -10.45 -17.73
N TYR A 361 11.97 -10.11 -16.49
CA TYR A 361 12.27 -10.94 -15.32
C TYR A 361 10.99 -11.28 -14.57
N ILE A 362 10.62 -12.56 -14.55
CA ILE A 362 9.47 -13.07 -13.80
C ILE A 362 9.91 -13.39 -12.38
N GLY A 363 9.45 -12.64 -11.43
CA GLY A 363 9.80 -12.82 -10.02
C GLY A 363 9.82 -11.52 -9.24
N TYR A 364 10.16 -11.65 -7.96
CA TYR A 364 10.47 -10.52 -7.10
C TYR A 364 11.98 -10.48 -6.84
N ASP A 365 12.58 -9.32 -7.04
CA ASP A 365 14.00 -9.08 -6.75
C ASP A 365 14.18 -7.62 -6.34
N GLU A 366 14.51 -7.38 -5.10
CA GLU A 366 14.62 -6.04 -4.53
C GLU A 366 15.75 -5.23 -5.17
N ARG A 367 16.90 -5.85 -5.41
CA ARG A 367 18.01 -5.18 -6.10
C ARG A 367 17.62 -4.78 -7.52
N ARG A 368 16.92 -5.67 -8.25
CA ARG A 368 16.40 -5.32 -9.59
C ARG A 368 15.39 -4.18 -9.53
N ALA A 369 14.58 -4.08 -8.50
CA ALA A 369 13.67 -2.96 -8.32
C ALA A 369 14.41 -1.62 -8.15
N HIS A 370 15.46 -1.59 -7.32
CA HIS A 370 16.33 -0.41 -7.18
C HIS A 370 17.00 -0.03 -8.51
N VAL A 371 17.58 -0.99 -9.20
CA VAL A 371 18.24 -0.78 -10.51
C VAL A 371 17.21 -0.31 -11.55
N LEU A 372 16.00 -0.87 -11.54
CA LEU A 372 14.91 -0.48 -12.43
C LEU A 372 14.53 0.99 -12.23
N HIS A 373 14.29 1.42 -10.98
CA HIS A 373 13.97 2.82 -10.70
C HIS A 373 15.14 3.77 -10.98
N ALA A 374 16.37 3.33 -10.71
CA ALA A 374 17.55 4.15 -10.94
C ALA A 374 17.91 4.29 -12.43
N GLY A 375 17.70 3.26 -13.22
CA GLY A 375 18.16 3.19 -14.61
C GLY A 375 17.11 3.55 -15.65
N ALA A 376 15.83 3.32 -15.38
CA ALA A 376 14.78 3.65 -16.34
C ALA A 376 14.61 5.17 -16.53
N ASP A 377 14.07 5.56 -17.68
CA ASP A 377 13.64 6.93 -17.95
C ASP A 377 12.17 7.10 -17.61
N ILE A 378 11.34 6.13 -17.99
CA ILE A 378 9.88 6.15 -17.85
C ILE A 378 9.45 4.95 -17.00
N LEU A 379 8.53 5.15 -16.06
CA LEU A 379 7.80 4.07 -15.39
C LEU A 379 6.39 3.98 -15.97
N LEU A 380 6.04 2.89 -16.66
CA LEU A 380 4.67 2.60 -17.06
C LEU A 380 3.93 1.93 -15.90
N HIS A 381 2.96 2.62 -15.31
CA HIS A 381 2.26 2.21 -14.09
C HIS A 381 0.74 2.39 -14.21
N GLY A 382 0.13 1.63 -15.13
CA GLY A 382 -1.32 1.56 -15.21
C GLY A 382 -1.94 0.88 -13.98
N SER A 383 -3.10 1.32 -13.59
CA SER A 383 -3.92 0.65 -12.56
C SER A 383 -5.39 0.97 -12.75
N ARG A 384 -6.26 -0.04 -12.69
CA ARG A 384 -7.72 0.15 -12.69
C ARG A 384 -8.19 0.81 -11.40
N PHE A 385 -7.53 0.50 -10.29
CA PHE A 385 -7.62 1.21 -9.02
C PHE A 385 -6.30 1.09 -8.26
N GLU A 386 -5.87 2.17 -7.61
CA GLU A 386 -4.61 2.22 -6.87
C GLU A 386 -4.80 3.00 -5.57
N PRO A 387 -5.00 2.32 -4.44
CA PRO A 387 -5.26 3.01 -3.17
C PRO A 387 -4.20 4.06 -2.82
N CYS A 388 -2.95 3.73 -2.93
CA CYS A 388 -1.83 4.64 -2.70
C CYS A 388 -0.82 4.60 -3.86
N GLY A 389 -0.28 3.41 -4.13
CA GLY A 389 0.92 3.24 -4.93
C GLY A 389 2.16 3.78 -4.23
N LEU A 390 3.22 3.01 -4.24
CA LEU A 390 4.54 3.44 -3.77
C LEU A 390 5.55 3.50 -4.92
N THR A 391 5.35 2.64 -5.91
CA THR A 391 6.25 2.46 -7.05
C THR A 391 6.48 3.76 -7.83
N GLN A 392 5.44 4.57 -8.08
CA GLN A 392 5.57 5.87 -8.73
C GLN A 392 6.34 6.87 -7.87
N ILE A 393 6.22 6.78 -6.54
CA ILE A 393 6.96 7.65 -5.62
C ILE A 393 8.44 7.28 -5.65
N TYR A 394 8.76 5.97 -5.62
CA TYR A 394 10.13 5.50 -5.80
C TYR A 394 10.72 5.96 -7.13
N ALA A 395 9.98 5.77 -8.23
CA ALA A 395 10.41 6.20 -9.55
C ALA A 395 10.72 7.71 -9.60
N MET A 396 9.80 8.55 -9.13
CA MET A 396 10.00 10.00 -9.08
C MET A 396 11.23 10.37 -8.24
N ARG A 397 11.45 9.69 -7.10
CA ARG A 397 12.61 9.92 -6.25
C ARG A 397 13.94 9.65 -6.97
N TYR A 398 13.93 8.69 -7.91
CA TYR A 398 15.08 8.34 -8.75
C TYR A 398 15.11 9.08 -10.11
N GLY A 399 14.22 10.05 -10.33
CA GLY A 399 14.14 10.80 -11.60
C GLY A 399 13.65 9.96 -12.78
N THR A 400 12.95 8.87 -12.53
CA THR A 400 12.20 8.08 -13.49
C THR A 400 10.77 8.59 -13.51
N LEU A 401 10.30 9.07 -14.67
CA LEU A 401 9.02 9.76 -14.75
C LEU A 401 7.87 8.76 -14.95
N PRO A 402 6.82 8.81 -14.10
CA PRO A 402 5.69 7.91 -14.23
C PRO A 402 4.76 8.31 -15.37
N VAL A 403 4.29 7.30 -16.10
CA VAL A 403 3.09 7.31 -16.95
C VAL A 403 2.06 6.44 -16.24
N ALA A 404 0.97 7.02 -15.76
CA ALA A 404 0.09 6.33 -14.82
C ALA A 404 -1.39 6.68 -15.04
N SER A 405 -2.28 5.77 -14.60
CA SER A 405 -3.73 6.03 -14.55
C SER A 405 -4.05 7.16 -13.57
N ARG A 406 -5.04 8.00 -13.87
CA ARG A 406 -5.51 9.07 -12.98
C ARG A 406 -6.50 8.50 -11.94
N VAL A 407 -6.00 7.64 -11.05
CA VAL A 407 -6.80 7.01 -9.98
C VAL A 407 -6.07 7.08 -8.65
N GLY A 408 -6.81 7.13 -7.56
CA GLY A 408 -6.37 7.03 -6.17
C GLY A 408 -5.08 7.79 -5.88
N GLY A 409 -4.11 7.12 -5.25
CA GLY A 409 -2.83 7.72 -4.89
C GLY A 409 -1.94 8.11 -6.07
N LEU A 410 -2.15 7.57 -7.27
CA LEU A 410 -1.47 8.03 -8.48
C LEU A 410 -1.89 9.47 -8.83
N ALA A 411 -3.19 9.75 -8.77
CA ALA A 411 -3.73 11.09 -9.00
C ALA A 411 -3.28 12.11 -7.92
N ASP A 412 -3.09 11.66 -6.68
CA ASP A 412 -2.64 12.52 -5.58
C ASP A 412 -1.13 12.82 -5.62
N THR A 413 -0.32 11.92 -6.20
CA THR A 413 1.14 12.02 -6.15
C THR A 413 1.77 12.53 -7.43
N ILE A 414 1.14 12.33 -8.59
CA ILE A 414 1.67 12.73 -9.89
C ILE A 414 0.97 14.02 -10.35
N VAL A 415 1.76 15.00 -10.80
CA VAL A 415 1.26 16.21 -11.47
C VAL A 415 1.50 16.03 -12.96
N ASP A 416 0.41 16.02 -13.74
CA ASP A 416 0.45 15.77 -15.18
C ASP A 416 1.23 16.86 -15.94
N ALA A 417 2.04 16.44 -16.91
CA ALA A 417 2.81 17.32 -17.79
C ALA A 417 1.98 17.89 -18.96
N ALA A 418 0.80 17.36 -19.26
CA ALA A 418 -0.15 18.01 -20.15
C ALA A 418 -0.69 19.24 -19.41
N GLY A 419 -0.30 20.42 -19.85
CA GLY A 419 -0.62 21.68 -19.18
C GLY A 419 -2.11 21.82 -18.88
N THR A 420 -2.40 22.59 -17.85
CA THR A 420 -3.71 22.94 -17.30
C THR A 420 -4.73 23.52 -18.31
N ALA A 421 -4.35 23.74 -19.57
CA ALA A 421 -5.22 24.30 -20.62
C ALA A 421 -6.04 23.25 -21.40
N GLU A 422 -5.58 21.97 -21.53
CA GLU A 422 -6.32 20.93 -22.27
C GLU A 422 -7.20 20.04 -21.37
N ALA A 423 -6.92 19.98 -20.07
CA ALA A 423 -7.76 19.25 -19.12
C ALA A 423 -9.14 19.90 -18.87
N ALA A 424 -9.35 21.14 -19.34
CA ALA A 424 -10.63 21.84 -19.23
C ALA A 424 -11.70 21.37 -20.22
N GLY A 425 -11.37 20.50 -21.19
CA GLY A 425 -12.26 20.02 -22.25
C GLY A 425 -13.06 18.75 -21.93
N HIS A 426 -12.67 17.97 -20.93
CA HIS A 426 -13.40 16.77 -20.50
C HIS A 426 -13.96 16.96 -19.08
N GLN A 427 -14.96 17.81 -18.95
CA GLN A 427 -15.84 17.81 -17.80
C GLN A 427 -16.70 16.54 -17.85
N THR A 428 -16.30 15.49 -17.13
CA THR A 428 -17.24 14.47 -16.70
C THR A 428 -18.23 15.18 -15.77
N GLY A 429 -19.51 15.23 -16.20
CA GLY A 429 -20.59 15.95 -15.52
C GLY A 429 -20.92 15.42 -14.13
N PHE A 430 -20.10 15.73 -13.15
CA PHE A 430 -20.42 15.61 -11.74
C PHE A 430 -20.54 17.02 -11.16
N GLN A 431 -21.79 17.46 -10.98
CA GLN A 431 -22.09 18.61 -10.12
C GLN A 431 -21.69 18.26 -8.68
N ALA A 432 -20.80 19.07 -8.12
CA ALA A 432 -20.44 19.00 -6.70
C ALA A 432 -21.69 19.20 -5.84
N SER A 433 -21.99 18.23 -4.98
CA SER A 433 -22.93 18.40 -3.87
C SER A 433 -22.39 19.45 -2.90
N PRO A 434 -23.23 20.31 -2.28
CA PRO A 434 -22.78 21.44 -1.50
C PRO A 434 -22.39 21.06 -0.07
N LEU A 435 -21.27 20.37 0.09
CA LEU A 435 -20.61 20.17 1.37
C LEU A 435 -19.15 20.61 1.24
N GLY A 436 -18.89 21.86 1.68
CA GLY A 436 -17.58 22.40 2.00
C GLY A 436 -16.65 22.58 0.78
N GLY A 437 -16.51 23.82 0.32
CA GLY A 437 -15.70 24.22 -0.83
C GLY A 437 -14.27 23.69 -0.80
N PHE A 438 -13.98 22.85 -1.76
CA PHE A 438 -12.64 22.72 -2.30
C PHE A 438 -12.67 23.37 -3.68
N GLU A 439 -12.21 24.62 -3.75
CA GLU A 439 -11.89 25.26 -5.01
C GLU A 439 -10.98 24.35 -5.81
N GLY A 440 -11.37 24.04 -7.04
CA GLY A 440 -10.53 23.37 -8.02
C GLY A 440 -9.30 24.24 -8.28
N ALA A 441 -8.27 24.06 -7.46
CA ALA A 441 -6.99 24.70 -7.68
C ALA A 441 -6.43 24.13 -9.00
N THR A 442 -6.43 24.96 -10.05
CA THR A 442 -5.50 24.82 -11.16
C THR A 442 -4.12 24.75 -10.52
N SER A 443 -3.57 23.53 -10.47
CA SER A 443 -2.37 23.25 -9.70
C SER A 443 -1.22 24.07 -10.26
N SER A 444 -0.77 25.10 -9.54
CA SER A 444 0.49 25.81 -9.77
C SER A 444 1.71 24.91 -9.50
N ARG A 445 1.49 23.63 -9.22
CA ARG A 445 2.56 22.67 -8.88
C ARG A 445 3.30 22.25 -10.15
N PRO A 446 4.65 22.23 -10.13
CA PRO A 446 5.44 21.77 -11.26
C PRO A 446 5.11 20.32 -11.64
N ALA A 447 5.00 20.06 -12.94
CA ALA A 447 4.71 18.72 -13.49
C ALA A 447 5.78 17.70 -13.12
N THR A 448 5.36 16.45 -12.82
CA THR A 448 6.22 15.38 -12.33
C THR A 448 6.06 14.05 -13.08
N GLY A 449 5.14 13.96 -14.04
CA GLY A 449 4.86 12.75 -14.80
C GLY A 449 3.72 12.95 -15.78
N PHE A 450 3.13 11.86 -16.23
CA PHE A 450 2.07 11.83 -17.25
C PHE A 450 0.91 10.98 -16.74
N LEU A 451 -0.29 11.55 -16.75
CA LEU A 451 -1.50 10.84 -16.34
C LEU A 451 -2.41 10.60 -17.55
N PHE A 452 -3.11 9.47 -17.52
CA PHE A 452 -4.16 9.17 -18.48
C PHE A 452 -5.46 8.81 -17.75
N ASP A 453 -6.56 9.09 -18.41
CA ASP A 453 -7.90 8.70 -17.98
C ASP A 453 -8.34 7.47 -18.79
N GLY A 454 -9.21 6.65 -18.23
CA GLY A 454 -9.65 5.41 -18.85
C GLY A 454 -8.78 4.20 -18.48
N ASP A 455 -9.15 3.05 -19.04
CA ASP A 455 -8.51 1.75 -18.81
C ASP A 455 -8.24 0.99 -20.12
N GLY A 456 -8.27 1.72 -21.24
CA GLY A 456 -8.04 1.22 -22.59
C GLY A 456 -6.56 1.21 -23.01
N VAL A 457 -6.28 0.46 -24.05
CA VAL A 457 -4.96 0.35 -24.68
C VAL A 457 -4.54 1.70 -25.28
N GLU A 458 -5.46 2.37 -25.97
CA GLU A 458 -5.21 3.66 -26.64
C GLU A 458 -4.89 4.78 -25.65
N ASP A 459 -5.55 4.80 -24.48
CA ASP A 459 -5.30 5.78 -23.42
C ASP A 459 -3.87 5.64 -22.91
N MET A 460 -3.44 4.40 -22.67
CA MET A 460 -2.08 4.09 -22.22
C MET A 460 -1.04 4.43 -23.29
N ILE A 461 -1.28 4.09 -24.55
CA ILE A 461 -0.39 4.43 -25.67
C ILE A 461 -0.23 5.94 -25.80
N ALA A 462 -1.33 6.70 -25.78
CA ALA A 462 -1.29 8.15 -25.91
C ALA A 462 -0.47 8.82 -24.79
N ALA A 463 -0.62 8.36 -23.54
CA ALA A 463 0.16 8.90 -22.43
C ALA A 463 1.65 8.49 -22.51
N ALA A 464 1.92 7.24 -22.87
CA ALA A 464 3.29 6.75 -23.07
C ALA A 464 4.00 7.51 -24.21
N ALA A 465 3.30 7.76 -25.32
CA ALA A 465 3.81 8.57 -26.42
C ALA A 465 4.19 9.98 -25.98
N ARG A 466 3.32 10.68 -25.22
CA ARG A 466 3.65 12.00 -24.64
C ARG A 466 4.94 11.97 -23.80
N ALA A 467 5.15 10.92 -23.04
CA ALA A 467 6.35 10.78 -22.21
C ALA A 467 7.61 10.54 -23.08
N ILE A 468 7.52 9.68 -24.10
CA ILE A 468 8.62 9.41 -25.03
C ILE A 468 8.96 10.67 -25.84
N ASP A 469 7.97 11.40 -26.31
CA ASP A 469 8.17 12.67 -27.04
C ASP A 469 8.80 13.75 -26.16
N ALA A 470 8.43 13.80 -24.87
CA ALA A 470 9.08 14.68 -23.90
C ALA A 470 10.53 14.27 -23.62
N PHE A 471 10.85 12.97 -23.59
CA PHE A 471 12.21 12.45 -23.46
C PHE A 471 13.12 12.91 -24.60
N MET A 472 12.57 12.99 -25.83
CA MET A 472 13.30 13.50 -27.02
C MET A 472 13.62 15.00 -26.93
N ARG A 473 13.14 15.72 -25.91
CA ARG A 473 13.42 17.13 -25.64
C ARG A 473 14.22 17.29 -24.35
N PRO A 474 15.56 17.25 -24.39
CA PRO A 474 16.40 17.08 -23.19
C PRO A 474 16.20 18.14 -22.10
N GLN A 475 15.94 19.41 -22.46
CA GLN A 475 15.73 20.47 -21.48
C GLN A 475 14.39 20.29 -20.72
N GLN A 476 13.32 19.99 -21.46
CA GLN A 476 12.01 19.70 -20.87
C GLN A 476 12.08 18.48 -19.96
N TRP A 477 12.71 17.40 -20.43
CA TRP A 477 12.88 16.16 -19.67
C TRP A 477 13.62 16.39 -18.34
N ARG A 478 14.75 17.08 -18.38
CA ARG A 478 15.50 17.44 -17.17
C ARG A 478 14.70 18.28 -16.17
N THR A 479 13.85 19.19 -16.66
CA THR A 479 12.97 19.98 -15.81
C THR A 479 11.96 19.09 -15.10
N LEU A 480 11.30 18.17 -15.81
CA LEU A 480 10.37 17.20 -15.22
C LEU A 480 11.06 16.31 -14.19
N GLN A 481 12.26 15.78 -14.50
CA GLN A 481 13.05 14.98 -13.57
C GLN A 481 13.38 15.75 -12.28
N ARG A 482 13.82 16.99 -12.38
CA ARG A 482 14.09 17.84 -11.21
C ARG A 482 12.84 18.07 -10.38
N ASN A 483 11.72 18.36 -11.01
CA ASN A 483 10.43 18.54 -10.34
C ASN A 483 10.03 17.28 -9.57
N ALA A 484 10.14 16.11 -10.20
CA ALA A 484 9.79 14.82 -9.61
C ALA A 484 10.69 14.50 -8.41
N MET A 485 12.02 14.62 -8.57
CA MET A 485 12.99 14.34 -7.52
C MET A 485 12.94 15.33 -6.34
N ALA A 486 12.48 16.56 -6.57
CA ALA A 486 12.33 17.58 -5.54
C ALA A 486 11.09 17.37 -4.65
N ARG A 487 10.17 16.46 -5.01
CA ARG A 487 8.99 16.16 -4.20
C ARG A 487 9.40 15.44 -2.92
N ASP A 488 8.88 15.91 -1.81
CA ASP A 488 9.04 15.25 -0.51
C ASP A 488 7.83 14.35 -0.23
N TYR A 489 8.04 13.05 -0.31
CA TYR A 489 7.08 12.02 0.06
C TYR A 489 7.56 11.23 1.30
N GLY A 490 8.40 11.83 2.14
CA GLY A 490 8.76 11.27 3.44
C GLY A 490 7.56 11.17 4.38
N TRP A 491 7.69 10.33 5.38
CA TRP A 491 6.63 10.09 6.37
C TRP A 491 6.24 11.31 7.19
N ASN A 492 7.07 12.37 7.25
CA ASN A 492 6.83 13.55 8.08
C ASN A 492 5.47 14.21 7.81
N HIS A 493 5.05 14.29 6.54
CA HIS A 493 3.76 14.89 6.17
C HIS A 493 2.58 13.99 6.53
N ALA A 494 2.68 12.70 6.27
CA ALA A 494 1.63 11.75 6.61
C ALA A 494 1.45 11.63 8.13
N VAL A 495 2.56 11.50 8.86
CA VAL A 495 2.54 11.33 10.31
C VAL A 495 1.97 12.56 11.03
N ALA A 496 2.23 13.77 10.52
CA ALA A 496 1.64 14.98 11.08
C ALA A 496 0.11 14.95 11.05
N LYS A 497 -0.48 14.54 9.90
CA LYS A 497 -1.94 14.36 9.76
C LYS A 497 -2.50 13.31 10.73
N TYR A 498 -1.79 12.19 10.92
CA TYR A 498 -2.21 11.16 11.88
C TYR A 498 -2.09 11.62 13.33
N VAL A 499 -1.05 12.36 13.70
CA VAL A 499 -0.90 12.92 15.05
C VAL A 499 -2.01 13.94 15.34
N GLU A 500 -2.38 14.76 14.37
CA GLU A 500 -3.52 15.67 14.47
C GLU A 500 -4.84 14.92 14.64
N LEU A 501 -5.07 13.88 13.84
CA LEU A 501 -6.22 13.00 13.95
C LEU A 501 -6.32 12.37 15.36
N TYR A 502 -5.23 11.79 15.86
CA TYR A 502 -5.20 11.19 17.19
C TYR A 502 -5.45 12.20 18.31
N ALA A 503 -4.87 13.38 18.18
CA ALA A 503 -5.09 14.47 19.15
C ALA A 503 -6.56 14.91 19.17
N GLY A 504 -7.21 15.00 18.01
CA GLY A 504 -8.64 15.31 17.90
C GLY A 504 -9.55 14.24 18.51
N LEU A 505 -9.16 12.97 18.43
CA LEU A 505 -9.94 11.87 18.99
C LEU A 505 -9.80 11.74 20.54
N THR A 506 -8.67 12.15 21.08
CA THR A 506 -8.35 11.94 22.51
C THR A 506 -8.35 13.21 23.35
N ASP A 507 -8.67 14.38 22.77
CA ASP A 507 -8.52 15.69 23.40
C ASP A 507 -7.08 15.96 23.94
N ALA A 508 -6.11 15.16 23.47
CA ALA A 508 -4.73 15.28 23.88
C ALA A 508 -4.04 16.41 23.09
N ARG A 509 -3.35 17.29 23.81
CA ARG A 509 -2.47 18.27 23.12
C ARG A 509 -1.22 17.53 22.63
N PRO A 510 -0.89 17.60 21.30
CA PRO A 510 0.33 17.00 20.79
C PRO A 510 1.54 17.60 21.50
N ALA A 511 2.48 16.77 21.93
CA ALA A 511 3.75 17.24 22.46
C ALA A 511 4.47 18.01 21.33
N LYS A 512 5.05 19.18 21.63
CA LYS A 512 5.92 19.88 20.66
C LYS A 512 7.03 18.92 20.24
N ALA A 513 7.14 18.68 18.93
CA ALA A 513 8.11 17.75 18.37
C ALA A 513 9.54 18.08 18.85
N PRO A 514 10.30 17.12 19.37
CA PRO A 514 11.73 17.30 19.57
C PRO A 514 12.45 17.28 18.21
N LEU A 515 13.25 18.30 17.94
CA LEU A 515 14.13 18.37 16.80
C LEU A 515 15.18 17.24 16.87
N ARG A 516 15.14 16.36 15.87
CA ARG A 516 16.20 15.40 15.43
C ARG A 516 16.78 14.44 16.49
N ALA A 517 16.34 13.19 16.44
CA ALA A 517 17.10 12.05 16.92
C ALA A 517 18.10 11.56 15.82
N ARG A 518 19.32 11.23 16.21
CA ARG A 518 20.35 10.63 15.33
C ARG A 518 19.91 9.22 14.90
N ARG A 519 19.80 8.99 13.60
CA ARG A 519 19.55 7.65 13.03
C ARG A 519 20.83 6.80 13.01
N VAL A 520 20.68 5.51 13.28
CA VAL A 520 21.70 4.48 13.07
C VAL A 520 21.47 3.88 11.67
N PRO A 521 22.49 3.68 10.84
CA PRO A 521 22.30 3.13 9.49
C PRO A 521 21.81 1.68 9.56
N VAL A 522 20.74 1.40 8.82
CA VAL A 522 20.10 0.09 8.71
C VAL A 522 20.86 -0.80 7.73
N LYS A 523 21.21 -2.02 8.13
CA LYS A 523 21.65 -3.09 7.22
C LYS A 523 20.45 -3.94 6.84
N VAL A 524 19.89 -3.71 5.65
CA VAL A 524 18.78 -4.52 5.13
C VAL A 524 19.30 -5.90 4.72
N ARG A 525 18.74 -6.96 5.32
CA ARG A 525 18.79 -8.32 4.78
C ARG A 525 17.54 -8.58 3.96
N ALA A 526 17.69 -9.01 2.72
CA ALA A 526 16.58 -9.35 1.84
C ALA A 526 15.65 -10.40 2.48
N VAL A 527 14.37 -10.10 2.52
CA VAL A 527 13.31 -11.02 2.97
C VAL A 527 12.57 -11.52 1.74
N PRO A 528 12.36 -12.84 1.56
CA PRO A 528 11.58 -13.35 0.45
C PRO A 528 10.12 -12.91 0.57
N VAL A 529 9.59 -12.25 -0.45
CA VAL A 529 8.16 -11.88 -0.54
C VAL A 529 7.37 -13.09 -1.01
N MET A 530 6.33 -13.43 -0.28
CA MET A 530 5.43 -14.54 -0.62
C MET A 530 4.31 -14.10 -1.59
N ALA A 531 3.87 -15.00 -2.46
CA ALA A 531 2.91 -14.71 -3.53
C ALA A 531 1.50 -14.37 -3.01
N VAL A 532 0.82 -13.42 -3.68
CA VAL A 532 -0.60 -13.14 -3.50
C VAL A 532 -1.45 -14.25 -4.14
N SER A 533 -2.55 -14.62 -3.52
CA SER A 533 -3.33 -15.80 -3.85
C SER A 533 -4.23 -15.73 -5.07
N GLU A 534 -4.55 -16.91 -5.56
CA GLU A 534 -5.57 -17.13 -6.57
C GLU A 534 -7.00 -16.80 -6.05
N ALA A 535 -7.23 -16.92 -4.76
CA ALA A 535 -8.52 -16.59 -4.12
C ALA A 535 -8.71 -15.07 -3.93
N GLU A 536 -7.66 -14.35 -3.53
CA GLU A 536 -7.68 -12.88 -3.52
C GLU A 536 -7.87 -12.31 -4.94
N ARG A 537 -7.36 -13.01 -5.96
CA ARG A 537 -7.59 -12.70 -7.38
C ARG A 537 -9.05 -12.93 -7.76
N ARG A 538 -9.63 -14.10 -7.40
CA ARG A 538 -11.03 -14.43 -7.68
C ARG A 538 -12.01 -13.52 -6.96
N GLN A 539 -11.72 -13.09 -5.73
CA GLN A 539 -12.54 -12.10 -5.02
C GLN A 539 -12.51 -10.74 -5.72
N ALA A 540 -11.34 -10.28 -6.17
CA ALA A 540 -11.21 -9.06 -6.94
C ALA A 540 -11.90 -9.17 -8.31
N GLU A 541 -11.81 -10.31 -8.99
CA GLU A 541 -12.48 -10.61 -10.26
C GLU A 541 -14.00 -10.75 -10.11
N GLN A 542 -14.46 -11.38 -9.04
CA GLN A 542 -15.87 -11.56 -8.76
C GLN A 542 -16.56 -10.24 -8.40
N ALA A 543 -15.86 -9.36 -7.66
CA ALA A 543 -16.31 -7.99 -7.42
C ALA A 543 -16.38 -7.16 -8.72
N GLN A 544 -15.42 -7.35 -9.65
CA GLN A 544 -15.44 -6.71 -10.97
C GLN A 544 -16.55 -7.27 -11.89
N PHE A 545 -16.80 -8.59 -11.83
CA PHE A 545 -17.84 -9.22 -12.64
C PHE A 545 -19.24 -8.74 -12.22
N VAL A 546 -19.52 -8.66 -10.92
CA VAL A 546 -20.80 -8.16 -10.38
C VAL A 546 -20.98 -6.68 -10.71
N ALA A 547 -19.92 -5.87 -10.65
CA ALA A 547 -19.98 -4.44 -11.01
C ALA A 547 -20.17 -4.18 -12.51
N ARG A 548 -19.90 -5.16 -13.39
CA ARG A 548 -20.17 -5.08 -14.85
C ARG A 548 -21.55 -5.60 -15.23
N SER A 549 -22.23 -6.31 -14.33
CA SER A 549 -23.54 -6.93 -14.57
C SER A 549 -24.70 -6.18 -13.90
N ALA A 550 -24.41 -5.13 -13.15
CA ALA A 550 -25.32 -4.14 -12.58
C ALA A 550 -25.17 -2.79 -13.30
#